data_def984885854562f45e395d2a9f548b3
#
_entry.id   def984885854562f45e395d2a9f548b3
#
_cell.length_a   1.000
_cell.length_b   1.000
_cell.length_c   1.000
_cell.angle_alpha   90.00
_cell.angle_beta   90.00
_cell.angle_gamma   90.00
#
_symmetry.space_group_name_H-M   'P 1'
#
loop_
_entity.id
_entity.type
_entity.pdbx_description
1 polymer ?
#
loop_
_entity_poly.entity_id
_entity_poly.type
_entity_poly.pdbx_seq_one_letter_code
_entity_poly.pdbx_strand_id
1 'polypeptide(L)'
;MYSQSDVAHFISNRFVPVRVHVKDDAAEFQRLGAMFDAEWTPTTLVVDSGPKEDSGPKERHRVEGFLPKDDFASQLELGLAKAAFSAGRFDDAERTFEDVLRKYPDTDAAPEAQYWAGVSRYKSSNDPKHLSATTERFRSNYADSTWAKKASVWAT
;
A
#
# COMPACT_ATOMS: atom_id res chain seq x y z
N MET A 1 4.48 -18.79 6.79
CA MET A 1 4.13 -17.35 6.85
C MET A 1 2.63 -17.14 7.03
N TYR A 2 1.78 -17.69 6.18
CA TYR A 2 0.33 -17.47 6.25
C TYR A 2 -0.42 -18.37 7.25
N SER A 3 0.27 -19.12 8.09
CA SER A 3 -0.32 -19.96 9.13
C SER A 3 -0.55 -19.25 10.47
N GLN A 4 -0.17 -17.97 10.58
CA GLN A 4 -0.49 -17.20 11.76
C GLN A 4 -1.93 -16.67 11.64
N SER A 5 -2.76 -17.09 12.58
CA SER A 5 -4.21 -16.83 12.58
C SER A 5 -4.60 -15.38 12.35
N ASP A 6 -3.82 -14.43 12.89
CA ASP A 6 -4.12 -12.99 12.80
C ASP A 6 -3.98 -12.45 11.39
N VAL A 7 -2.90 -12.83 10.66
CA VAL A 7 -2.67 -12.37 9.28
C VAL A 7 -3.67 -13.03 8.34
N ALA A 8 -3.95 -14.32 8.53
CA ALA A 8 -4.96 -15.02 7.74
C ALA A 8 -6.35 -14.38 7.92
N HIS A 9 -6.71 -14.06 9.15
CA HIS A 9 -7.98 -13.38 9.46
C HIS A 9 -8.05 -11.97 8.86
N PHE A 10 -6.96 -11.20 8.97
CA PHE A 10 -6.86 -9.89 8.33
C PHE A 10 -7.06 -9.98 6.81
N ILE A 11 -6.36 -10.91 6.14
CA ILE A 11 -6.46 -11.10 4.69
C ILE A 11 -7.90 -11.48 4.31
N SER A 12 -8.48 -12.49 4.98
CA SER A 12 -9.81 -12.99 4.65
C SER A 12 -10.93 -11.96 4.85
N ASN A 13 -10.74 -11.03 5.78
CA ASN A 13 -11.74 -9.97 6.06
C ASN A 13 -11.63 -8.74 5.15
N ARG A 14 -10.47 -8.51 4.55
CA ARG A 14 -10.18 -7.29 3.81
C ARG A 14 -9.95 -7.51 2.33
N PHE A 15 -9.67 -8.73 1.91
CA PHE A 15 -9.34 -9.10 0.54
C PHE A 15 -10.12 -10.34 0.09
N VAL A 16 -10.20 -10.52 -1.20
CA VAL A 16 -10.50 -11.81 -1.83
C VAL A 16 -9.15 -12.43 -2.22
N PRO A 17 -8.57 -13.33 -1.40
CA PRO A 17 -7.26 -13.88 -1.67
C PRO A 17 -7.31 -14.90 -2.80
N VAL A 18 -6.42 -14.75 -3.76
CA VAL A 18 -6.18 -15.74 -4.82
C VAL A 18 -4.72 -16.18 -4.72
N ARG A 19 -4.50 -17.49 -4.67
CA ARG A 19 -3.16 -18.08 -4.69
C ARG A 19 -2.97 -18.84 -5.98
N VAL A 20 -1.88 -18.55 -6.67
CA VAL A 20 -1.49 -19.23 -7.90
C VAL A 20 -0.13 -19.89 -7.68
N HIS A 21 -0.06 -21.19 -7.88
CA HIS A 21 1.15 -21.98 -7.67
C HIS A 21 1.88 -22.22 -8.97
N VAL A 22 3.20 -21.93 -9.00
CA VAL A 22 4.02 -21.97 -10.21
C VAL A 22 4.01 -23.33 -10.93
N LYS A 23 3.86 -24.42 -10.20
CA LYS A 23 3.87 -25.78 -10.78
C LYS A 23 2.47 -26.33 -11.01
N ASP A 24 1.57 -26.13 -10.03
CA ASP A 24 0.23 -26.75 -10.06
C ASP A 24 -0.73 -25.95 -10.95
N ASP A 25 -0.53 -24.63 -11.04
CA ASP A 25 -1.35 -23.69 -11.80
C ASP A 25 -0.53 -23.00 -12.92
N ALA A 26 0.33 -23.75 -13.60
CA ALA A 26 1.34 -23.19 -14.50
C ALA A 26 0.77 -22.25 -15.58
N ALA A 27 -0.37 -22.58 -16.18
CA ALA A 27 -1.01 -21.78 -17.22
C ALA A 27 -1.52 -20.43 -16.65
N GLU A 28 -2.16 -20.46 -15.48
CA GLU A 28 -2.65 -19.28 -14.81
C GLU A 28 -1.48 -18.41 -14.27
N PHE A 29 -0.43 -19.06 -13.78
CA PHE A 29 0.79 -18.38 -13.37
C PHE A 29 1.42 -17.61 -14.53
N GLN A 30 1.52 -18.22 -15.72
CA GLN A 30 2.04 -17.53 -16.91
C GLN A 30 1.13 -16.38 -17.35
N ARG A 31 -0.19 -16.60 -17.35
CA ARG A 31 -1.16 -15.58 -17.74
C ARG A 31 -1.11 -14.36 -16.84
N LEU A 32 -1.14 -14.56 -15.52
CA LEU A 32 -1.09 -13.47 -14.55
C LEU A 32 0.31 -12.83 -14.47
N GLY A 33 1.36 -13.64 -14.61
CA GLY A 33 2.73 -13.16 -14.70
C GLY A 33 2.92 -12.16 -15.84
N ALA A 34 2.42 -12.53 -17.03
CA ALA A 34 2.45 -11.65 -18.20
C ALA A 34 1.56 -10.40 -18.03
N MET A 35 0.37 -10.56 -17.42
CA MET A 35 -0.56 -9.44 -17.21
C MET A 35 -0.02 -8.38 -16.26
N PHE A 36 0.69 -8.79 -15.21
CA PHE A 36 1.20 -7.92 -14.15
C PHE A 36 2.72 -7.78 -14.15
N ASP A 37 3.41 -8.28 -15.17
CA ASP A 37 4.88 -8.26 -15.25
C ASP A 37 5.53 -8.81 -13.98
N ALA A 38 5.04 -9.98 -13.52
CA ALA A 38 5.52 -10.64 -12.32
C ALA A 38 6.51 -11.75 -12.69
N GLU A 39 7.81 -11.45 -12.55
CA GLU A 39 8.90 -12.33 -12.99
C GLU A 39 9.47 -13.20 -11.84
N TRP A 40 9.11 -12.92 -10.60
CA TRP A 40 9.68 -13.56 -9.41
C TRP A 40 8.62 -14.15 -8.48
N THR A 41 9.02 -15.10 -7.65
CA THR A 41 8.18 -15.69 -6.60
C THR A 41 8.89 -15.71 -5.25
N PRO A 42 8.19 -15.40 -4.14
CA PRO A 42 6.79 -14.99 -4.09
C PRO A 42 6.60 -13.52 -4.53
N THR A 43 5.58 -13.25 -5.32
CA THR A 43 5.08 -11.91 -5.60
C THR A 43 3.65 -11.80 -5.12
N THR A 44 3.37 -10.80 -4.30
CA THR A 44 2.02 -10.48 -3.81
C THR A 44 1.56 -9.17 -4.41
N LEU A 45 0.39 -9.18 -5.02
CA LEU A 45 -0.22 -8.02 -5.65
C LEU A 45 -1.52 -7.66 -4.93
N VAL A 46 -1.70 -6.38 -4.64
CA VAL A 46 -3.00 -5.81 -4.30
C VAL A 46 -3.57 -5.21 -5.58
N VAL A 47 -4.70 -5.77 -6.00
CA VAL A 47 -5.33 -5.44 -7.27
C VAL A 47 -6.78 -5.06 -7.04
N ASP A 48 -7.29 -4.09 -7.75
CA ASP A 48 -8.72 -3.77 -7.81
C ASP A 48 -9.23 -3.78 -9.26
N SER A 49 -10.55 -3.79 -9.43
CA SER A 49 -11.19 -3.76 -10.74
C SER A 49 -11.03 -2.44 -11.50
N GLY A 50 -10.45 -1.41 -10.82
CA GLY A 50 -10.37 -0.06 -11.37
C GLY A 50 -11.70 0.71 -11.24
N PRO A 51 -11.69 2.01 -11.58
CA PRO A 51 -12.85 2.90 -11.41
C PRO A 51 -13.96 2.67 -12.44
N LYS A 52 -13.72 1.91 -13.49
CA LYS A 52 -14.69 1.55 -14.55
C LYS A 52 -14.61 0.07 -14.83
N GLU A 53 -15.76 -0.56 -15.04
CA GLU A 53 -15.87 -2.00 -15.35
C GLU A 53 -15.01 -2.44 -16.55
N ASP A 54 -14.83 -1.56 -17.53
CA ASP A 54 -14.05 -1.85 -18.76
C ASP A 54 -12.54 -1.61 -18.63
N SER A 55 -12.03 -1.11 -17.49
CA SER A 55 -10.61 -0.77 -17.35
C SER A 55 -9.70 -1.94 -16.98
N GLY A 56 -10.29 -3.10 -16.70
CA GLY A 56 -9.57 -4.30 -16.23
C GLY A 56 -8.94 -4.13 -14.83
N PRO A 57 -8.30 -5.18 -14.33
CA PRO A 57 -7.67 -5.16 -13.01
C PRO A 57 -6.48 -4.20 -12.98
N LYS A 58 -6.39 -3.39 -11.93
CA LYS A 58 -5.30 -2.43 -11.70
C LYS A 58 -4.48 -2.83 -10.50
N GLU A 59 -3.18 -3.00 -10.69
CA GLU A 59 -2.24 -3.15 -9.60
C GLU A 59 -2.18 -1.84 -8.79
N ARG A 60 -2.37 -1.97 -7.47
CA ARG A 60 -2.29 -0.85 -6.53
C ARG A 60 -1.06 -0.91 -5.66
N HIS A 61 -0.59 -2.12 -5.38
CA HIS A 61 0.60 -2.33 -4.61
C HIS A 61 1.23 -3.68 -4.91
N ARG A 62 2.54 -3.77 -4.76
CA ARG A 62 3.34 -4.96 -5.04
C ARG A 62 4.32 -5.22 -3.91
N VAL A 63 4.45 -6.47 -3.55
CA VAL A 63 5.49 -6.96 -2.65
C VAL A 63 6.20 -8.12 -3.33
N GLU A 64 7.47 -7.99 -3.58
CA GLU A 64 8.33 -9.04 -4.14
C GLU A 64 9.20 -9.62 -3.05
N GLY A 65 9.25 -10.95 -2.99
CA GLY A 65 10.01 -11.66 -1.98
C GLY A 65 9.24 -11.86 -0.67
N PHE A 66 9.98 -12.35 0.31
CA PHE A 66 9.45 -12.69 1.63
C PHE A 66 9.64 -11.52 2.60
N LEU A 67 8.61 -11.21 3.37
CA LEU A 67 8.66 -10.24 4.47
C LEU A 67 8.24 -10.89 5.80
N PRO A 68 8.79 -10.42 6.93
CA PRO A 68 8.26 -10.74 8.26
C PRO A 68 6.78 -10.35 8.38
N LYS A 69 6.12 -10.84 9.44
CA LYS A 69 4.66 -10.70 9.64
C LYS A 69 4.18 -9.26 9.57
N ASP A 70 4.78 -8.39 10.36
CA ASP A 70 4.31 -7.00 10.51
C ASP A 70 4.66 -6.16 9.28
N ASP A 71 5.83 -6.40 8.70
CA ASP A 71 6.22 -5.79 7.42
C ASP A 71 5.26 -6.19 6.31
N PHE A 72 4.91 -7.49 6.21
CA PHE A 72 3.96 -7.96 5.22
C PHE A 72 2.55 -7.38 5.43
N ALA A 73 2.05 -7.39 6.66
CA ALA A 73 0.74 -6.83 6.99
C ALA A 73 0.67 -5.32 6.71
N SER A 74 1.73 -4.58 7.04
CA SER A 74 1.83 -3.15 6.75
C SER A 74 1.79 -2.84 5.25
N GLN A 75 2.45 -3.66 4.44
CA GLN A 75 2.42 -3.52 2.98
C GLN A 75 1.02 -3.80 2.41
N LEU A 76 0.29 -4.76 2.94
CA LEU A 76 -1.09 -5.03 2.52
C LEU A 76 -2.04 -3.87 2.91
N GLU A 77 -1.93 -3.32 4.13
CA GLU A 77 -2.71 -2.13 4.52
C GLU A 77 -2.35 -0.91 3.66
N LEU A 78 -1.06 -0.73 3.34
CA LEU A 78 -0.61 0.31 2.41
C LEU A 78 -1.28 0.15 1.03
N GLY A 79 -1.39 -1.07 0.54
CA GLY A 79 -2.08 -1.39 -0.73
C GLY A 79 -3.57 -1.02 -0.69
N LEU A 80 -4.27 -1.31 0.40
CA LEU A 80 -5.67 -0.90 0.60
C LEU A 80 -5.83 0.62 0.61
N ALA A 81 -4.94 1.33 1.29
CA ALA A 81 -4.95 2.79 1.32
C ALA A 81 -4.72 3.39 -0.08
N LYS A 82 -3.79 2.83 -0.85
CA LYS A 82 -3.53 3.24 -2.24
C LYS A 82 -4.74 2.97 -3.14
N ALA A 83 -5.44 1.86 -2.96
CA ALA A 83 -6.68 1.57 -3.69
C ALA A 83 -7.78 2.59 -3.37
N ALA A 84 -7.97 2.95 -2.10
CA ALA A 84 -8.90 3.99 -1.68
C ALA A 84 -8.53 5.36 -2.28
N PHE A 85 -7.25 5.72 -2.25
CA PHE A 85 -6.74 6.96 -2.85
C PHE A 85 -7.02 7.02 -4.35
N SER A 86 -6.73 5.95 -5.08
CA SER A 86 -6.96 5.85 -6.53
C SER A 86 -8.44 5.91 -6.90
N ALA A 87 -9.32 5.48 -6.00
CA ALA A 87 -10.77 5.59 -6.15
C ALA A 87 -11.32 6.99 -5.77
N GLY A 88 -10.46 7.94 -5.39
CA GLY A 88 -10.87 9.28 -4.97
C GLY A 88 -11.45 9.34 -3.55
N ARG A 89 -11.40 8.24 -2.79
CA ARG A 89 -11.87 8.17 -1.39
C ARG A 89 -10.76 8.63 -0.44
N PHE A 90 -10.46 9.95 -0.48
CA PHE A 90 -9.29 10.49 0.19
C PHE A 90 -9.36 10.42 1.71
N ASP A 91 -10.54 10.58 2.31
CA ASP A 91 -10.70 10.46 3.78
C ASP A 91 -10.50 9.01 4.24
N ASP A 92 -10.97 8.02 3.45
CA ASP A 92 -10.72 6.61 3.73
C ASP A 92 -9.23 6.26 3.55
N ALA A 93 -8.61 6.78 2.51
CA ALA A 93 -7.20 6.60 2.26
C ALA A 93 -6.36 7.17 3.41
N GLU A 94 -6.63 8.41 3.83
CA GLU A 94 -5.95 9.03 4.97
C GLU A 94 -6.04 8.16 6.23
N ARG A 95 -7.26 7.74 6.60
CA ARG A 95 -7.46 6.88 7.78
C ARG A 95 -6.65 5.59 7.70
N THR A 96 -6.64 4.94 6.54
CA THR A 96 -5.92 3.69 6.37
C THR A 96 -4.40 3.90 6.39
N PHE A 97 -3.88 4.98 5.81
CA PHE A 97 -2.46 5.33 5.94
C PHE A 97 -2.08 5.65 7.40
N GLU A 98 -2.92 6.38 8.15
CA GLU A 98 -2.67 6.65 9.58
C GLU A 98 -2.75 5.35 10.41
N ASP A 99 -3.57 4.38 10.03
CA ASP A 99 -3.59 3.06 10.65
C ASP A 99 -2.26 2.31 10.46
N VAL A 100 -1.63 2.40 9.29
CA VAL A 100 -0.28 1.86 9.06
C VAL A 100 0.71 2.48 10.03
N LEU A 101 0.71 3.81 10.16
CA LEU A 101 1.61 4.53 11.07
C LEU A 101 1.41 4.13 12.53
N ARG A 102 0.16 3.92 12.94
CA ARG A 102 -0.17 3.58 14.32
C ARG A 102 0.16 2.13 14.68
N LYS A 103 -0.09 1.21 13.75
CA LYS A 103 0.08 -0.25 13.98
C LYS A 103 1.50 -0.74 13.70
N TYR A 104 2.16 -0.15 12.71
CA TYR A 104 3.43 -0.62 12.15
C TYR A 104 4.46 0.50 11.97
N PRO A 105 4.74 1.31 13.02
CA PRO A 105 5.58 2.51 12.90
C PRO A 105 7.03 2.22 12.52
N ASP A 106 7.52 1.00 12.77
CA ASP A 106 8.92 0.61 12.56
C ASP A 106 9.14 -0.15 11.24
N THR A 107 8.12 -0.23 10.38
CA THR A 107 8.21 -0.91 9.08
C THR A 107 8.55 0.05 7.94
N ASP A 108 9.05 -0.49 6.84
CA ASP A 108 9.36 0.28 5.62
C ASP A 108 8.12 0.93 4.98
N ALA A 109 6.92 0.41 5.28
CA ALA A 109 5.66 1.00 4.83
C ALA A 109 5.32 2.32 5.52
N ALA A 110 5.79 2.54 6.75
CA ALA A 110 5.40 3.69 7.57
C ALA A 110 5.81 5.04 6.96
N PRO A 111 7.03 5.26 6.48
CA PRO A 111 7.39 6.54 5.83
C PRO A 111 6.54 6.82 4.59
N GLU A 112 6.26 5.81 3.78
CA GLU A 112 5.38 5.94 2.61
C GLU A 112 3.96 6.31 3.03
N ALA A 113 3.43 5.64 4.06
CA ALA A 113 2.10 5.93 4.61
C ALA A 113 2.01 7.38 5.13
N GLN A 114 3.05 7.88 5.80
CA GLN A 114 3.07 9.27 6.27
C GLN A 114 2.99 10.27 5.12
N TYR A 115 3.71 10.04 4.03
CA TYR A 115 3.66 10.87 2.84
C TYR A 115 2.25 10.91 2.24
N TRP A 116 1.68 9.73 1.98
CA TRP A 116 0.38 9.63 1.33
C TRP A 116 -0.80 10.01 2.22
N ALA A 117 -0.68 9.90 3.55
CA ALA A 117 -1.66 10.45 4.49
C ALA A 117 -1.77 11.98 4.33
N GLY A 118 -0.62 12.67 4.29
CA GLY A 118 -0.57 14.11 4.06
C GLY A 118 -1.15 14.53 2.70
N VAL A 119 -0.82 13.79 1.64
CA VAL A 119 -1.37 14.03 0.30
C VAL A 119 -2.89 13.77 0.27
N SER A 120 -3.36 12.71 0.94
CA SER A 120 -4.79 12.40 1.02
C SER A 120 -5.57 13.52 1.72
N ARG A 121 -5.06 14.02 2.83
CA ARG A 121 -5.64 15.16 3.56
C ARG A 121 -5.69 16.42 2.71
N TYR A 122 -4.60 16.70 1.98
CA TYR A 122 -4.58 17.82 1.03
C TYR A 122 -5.64 17.64 -0.05
N LYS A 123 -5.74 16.44 -0.65
CA LYS A 123 -6.72 16.17 -1.72
C LYS A 123 -8.17 16.27 -1.24
N SER A 124 -8.44 15.93 0.01
CA SER A 124 -9.77 16.02 0.61
C SER A 124 -10.16 17.47 0.93
N SER A 125 -9.22 18.25 1.50
CA SER A 125 -9.50 19.61 1.99
C SER A 125 -9.14 20.73 1.01
N ASN A 126 -8.28 20.45 0.03
CA ASN A 126 -7.65 21.43 -0.86
C ASN A 126 -6.84 22.53 -0.11
N ASP A 127 -6.38 22.23 1.12
CA ASP A 127 -5.56 23.15 1.93
C ASP A 127 -4.07 22.75 1.86
N PRO A 128 -3.20 23.57 1.22
CA PRO A 128 -1.77 23.25 1.10
C PRO A 128 -1.02 23.21 2.44
N LYS A 129 -1.58 23.75 3.53
CA LYS A 129 -0.98 23.67 4.86
C LYS A 129 -0.75 22.22 5.32
N HIS A 130 -1.57 21.28 4.83
CA HIS A 130 -1.41 19.87 5.16
C HIS A 130 -0.12 19.27 4.57
N LEU A 131 0.34 19.78 3.43
CA LEU A 131 1.61 19.35 2.84
C LEU A 131 2.80 19.86 3.64
N SER A 132 2.80 21.15 4.04
CA SER A 132 3.83 21.71 4.92
C SER A 132 3.86 21.01 6.28
N ALA A 133 2.69 20.74 6.88
CA ALA A 133 2.60 19.98 8.14
C ALA A 133 3.17 18.56 7.99
N THR A 134 2.99 17.93 6.84
CA THR A 134 3.58 16.60 6.54
C THR A 134 5.10 16.67 6.52
N THR A 135 5.69 17.71 5.92
CA THR A 135 7.13 17.91 5.93
C THR A 135 7.66 18.09 7.37
N GLU A 136 6.99 18.89 8.20
CA GLU A 136 7.37 19.04 9.61
C GLU A 136 7.29 17.71 10.37
N ARG A 137 6.26 16.92 10.13
CA ARG A 137 6.12 15.58 10.73
C ARG A 137 7.28 14.65 10.36
N PHE A 138 7.82 14.76 9.13
CA PHE A 138 9.01 14.01 8.71
C PHE A 138 10.28 14.41 9.44
N ARG A 139 10.40 15.65 9.91
CA ARG A 139 11.56 16.06 10.73
C ARG A 139 11.62 15.34 12.08
N SER A 140 10.46 15.00 12.64
CA SER A 140 10.36 14.26 13.90
C SER A 140 10.38 12.73 13.71
N ASN A 141 9.85 12.24 12.57
CA ASN A 141 9.71 10.81 12.29
C ASN A 141 10.19 10.54 10.87
N TYR A 142 11.00 9.51 10.68
CA TYR A 142 11.47 9.05 9.37
C TYR A 142 12.29 10.08 8.56
N ALA A 143 13.03 10.97 9.24
CA ALA A 143 13.76 12.08 8.61
C ALA A 143 14.75 11.64 7.52
N ASP A 144 15.36 10.48 7.67
CA ASP A 144 16.34 9.92 6.73
C ASP A 144 15.72 9.12 5.58
N SER A 145 14.39 8.98 5.56
CA SER A 145 13.68 8.20 4.54
C SER A 145 13.69 8.91 3.18
N THR A 146 13.58 8.11 2.12
CA THR A 146 13.36 8.64 0.76
C THR A 146 12.05 9.46 0.69
N TRP A 147 11.05 9.13 1.50
CA TRP A 147 9.78 9.83 1.54
C TRP A 147 9.90 11.22 2.18
N ALA A 148 10.75 11.38 3.20
CA ALA A 148 11.10 12.71 3.74
C ALA A 148 11.73 13.60 2.66
N LYS A 149 12.64 13.04 1.86
CA LYS A 149 13.25 13.77 0.73
C LYS A 149 12.21 14.21 -0.30
N LYS A 150 11.26 13.35 -0.63
CA LYS A 150 10.14 13.70 -1.53
C LYS A 150 9.24 14.79 -0.95
N ALA A 151 8.96 14.75 0.34
CA ALA A 151 8.14 15.76 1.03
C ALA A 151 8.84 17.10 1.21
N SER A 152 10.18 17.17 1.10
CA SER A 152 10.96 18.39 1.35
C SER A 152 10.60 19.56 0.45
N VAL A 153 10.04 19.30 -0.72
CA VAL A 153 9.57 20.33 -1.65
C VAL A 153 8.38 21.14 -1.13
N TRP A 154 7.70 20.65 -0.09
CA TRP A 154 6.57 21.33 0.56
C TRP A 154 7.00 22.15 1.79
N ALA A 155 8.28 22.19 2.11
CA ALA A 155 8.80 23.06 3.14
C ALA A 155 8.65 24.54 2.72
N THR A 156 7.93 25.30 3.49
CA THR A 156 7.73 26.76 3.29
C THR A 156 8.56 27.54 4.30
#